data_ebb0d7e575b65c91383bf27799b28e59
#
_entry.id   ebb0d7e575b65c91383bf27799b28e59
#
_cell.length_a   1.000
_cell.length_b   1.000
_cell.length_c   1.000
_cell.angle_alpha   90.00
_cell.angle_beta   90.00
_cell.angle_gamma   90.00
#
_symmetry.space_group_name_H-M   'P 1'
#
loop_
_entity.id
_entity.type
_entity.pdbx_description
1 polymer ?
#
loop_
_entity_poly.entity_id
_entity_poly.type
_entity_poly.pdbx_seq_one_letter_code
_entity_poly.pdbx_strand_id
1 'polypeptide(L)'
;MKKLYIFINIAMALAGCSLDIRLEDQFSDPYAITDTETARELLASAYNSLPRFQMEFSVLSDDFHPTSLSQKYAEMLNLYNWQDKAINELSSNVWTEYYMTVAVVNALLPRLELLSPKNDDEGLEIERIRSEAYALKAMCYFDLVRLYGPIVLKDRLEFEVLPRSSVEDCLAEIDALLDKAEKVGDNNTDVFYMSTTAIKALRVEFELHRGDYGRAVEVAESLLEGAESRWTRASFENLWSGNESDERIFAPYIFDSFYTDLCYDKEKGDYFVLNNEVRYNDEDVRK
;
A
#
# COMPACT_ATOMS: atom_id res chain seq x y z
N MET A 1 42.94 47.11 -27.75
CA MET A 1 41.93 47.15 -26.64
C MET A 1 40.61 46.54 -27.04
N LYS A 2 39.93 46.88 -28.14
CA LYS A 2 38.62 46.30 -28.50
C LYS A 2 38.59 44.76 -28.63
N LYS A 3 39.67 44.12 -29.14
CA LYS A 3 39.75 42.66 -29.25
C LYS A 3 39.87 41.96 -27.90
N LEU A 4 40.46 42.60 -26.89
CA LEU A 4 40.57 42.06 -25.52
C LEU A 4 39.23 42.06 -24.81
N TYR A 5 38.39 43.10 -25.01
CA TYR A 5 37.05 43.16 -24.45
C TYR A 5 36.10 42.08 -25.03
N ILE A 6 36.25 41.74 -26.30
CA ILE A 6 35.49 40.70 -26.96
C ILE A 6 35.85 39.32 -26.36
N PHE A 7 37.14 39.06 -26.14
CA PHE A 7 37.60 37.80 -25.53
C PHE A 7 37.14 37.63 -24.08
N ILE A 8 37.11 38.70 -23.29
CA ILE A 8 36.63 38.68 -21.92
C ILE A 8 35.11 38.42 -21.84
N ASN A 9 34.34 39.03 -22.76
CA ASN A 9 32.89 38.78 -22.79
C ASN A 9 32.53 37.36 -23.27
N ILE A 10 33.31 36.79 -24.20
CA ILE A 10 33.13 35.40 -24.66
C ILE A 10 33.53 34.41 -23.50
N ALA A 11 34.59 34.70 -22.76
CA ALA A 11 34.99 33.90 -21.63
C ALA A 11 33.98 33.92 -20.47
N MET A 12 33.33 35.07 -20.21
CA MET A 12 32.23 35.16 -19.24
C MET A 12 30.93 34.45 -19.70
N ALA A 13 30.68 34.42 -21.00
CA ALA A 13 29.51 33.69 -21.52
C ALA A 13 29.69 32.16 -21.50
N LEU A 14 30.94 31.67 -21.45
CA LEU A 14 31.26 30.25 -21.36
C LEU A 14 31.42 29.77 -19.90
N ALA A 15 31.44 30.66 -18.92
CA ALA A 15 31.31 30.34 -17.51
C ALA A 15 29.86 30.22 -17.08
N GLY A 16 29.02 29.64 -17.92
CA GLY A 16 27.67 29.23 -17.55
C GLY A 16 27.78 28.22 -16.45
N CYS A 17 27.28 28.56 -15.26
CA CYS A 17 27.04 27.60 -14.20
C CYS A 17 26.33 26.38 -14.81
N SER A 18 26.81 25.20 -14.56
CA SER A 18 26.01 24.00 -14.77
C SER A 18 24.74 24.18 -13.94
N LEU A 19 23.61 24.33 -14.61
CA LEU A 19 22.30 24.37 -13.97
C LEU A 19 21.91 22.94 -13.54
N ASP A 20 22.81 22.30 -12.81
CA ASP A 20 22.53 21.02 -12.15
C ASP A 20 21.86 21.37 -10.82
N ILE A 21 20.65 21.91 -10.93
CA ILE A 21 19.76 22.10 -9.79
C ILE A 21 19.22 20.70 -9.49
N ARG A 22 19.76 20.05 -8.46
CA ARG A 22 19.07 18.92 -7.86
C ARG A 22 17.70 19.41 -7.41
N LEU A 23 16.67 18.81 -7.99
CA LEU A 23 15.32 19.00 -7.49
C LEU A 23 15.26 18.27 -6.14
N GLU A 24 15.36 19.00 -5.04
CA GLU A 24 15.40 18.45 -3.68
C GLU A 24 14.14 17.65 -3.32
N ASP A 25 13.03 17.84 -4.08
CA ASP A 25 11.75 17.19 -3.84
C ASP A 25 11.39 16.05 -4.82
N GLN A 26 12.30 15.64 -5.71
CA GLN A 26 12.02 14.57 -6.66
C GLN A 26 13.22 13.62 -6.80
N PHE A 27 12.98 12.33 -6.61
CA PHE A 27 13.93 11.26 -6.94
C PHE A 27 14.09 11.17 -8.48
N SER A 28 14.69 12.21 -9.08
CA SER A 28 14.90 12.28 -10.52
C SER A 28 16.09 11.44 -11.01
N ASP A 29 16.93 10.97 -10.08
CA ASP A 29 18.12 10.17 -10.36
C ASP A 29 17.96 8.75 -9.77
N PRO A 30 18.11 7.71 -10.61
CA PRO A 30 18.20 6.35 -10.12
C PRO A 30 19.28 6.11 -9.05
N TYR A 31 20.28 6.98 -8.96
CA TYR A 31 21.37 6.91 -7.97
C TYR A 31 21.14 7.77 -6.72
N ALA A 32 19.98 8.37 -6.57
CA ALA A 32 19.69 9.26 -5.43
C ALA A 32 19.60 8.56 -4.07
N ILE A 33 19.46 7.22 -4.03
CA ILE A 33 19.47 6.46 -2.77
C ILE A 33 20.91 6.16 -2.40
N THR A 34 21.44 6.94 -1.45
CA THR A 34 22.82 6.86 -0.99
C THR A 34 22.96 6.34 0.43
N ASP A 35 21.85 6.28 1.17
CA ASP A 35 21.79 5.89 2.58
C ASP A 35 20.39 5.36 2.96
N THR A 36 20.25 4.96 4.22
CA THR A 36 18.99 4.42 4.77
C THR A 36 17.88 5.46 4.87
N GLU A 37 18.22 6.75 5.07
CA GLU A 37 17.26 7.83 5.16
C GLU A 37 16.53 8.01 3.82
N THR A 38 17.30 8.20 2.73
CA THR A 38 16.74 8.31 1.38
C THR A 38 16.02 7.04 0.92
N ALA A 39 16.46 5.86 1.37
CA ALA A 39 15.75 4.60 1.12
C ALA A 39 14.40 4.56 1.84
N ARG A 40 14.35 5.04 3.09
CA ARG A 40 13.10 5.13 3.88
C ARG A 40 12.12 6.14 3.27
N GLU A 41 12.58 7.26 2.75
CA GLU A 41 11.76 8.24 2.04
C GLU A 41 11.14 7.65 0.77
N LEU A 42 11.91 6.88 -0.02
CA LEU A 42 11.35 6.19 -1.19
C LEU A 42 10.35 5.11 -0.79
N LEU A 43 10.59 4.37 0.29
CA LEU A 43 9.62 3.43 0.82
C LEU A 43 8.34 4.14 1.28
N ALA A 44 8.45 5.30 1.95
CA ALA A 44 7.28 6.12 2.33
C ALA A 44 6.48 6.55 1.09
N SER A 45 7.13 6.84 -0.02
CA SER A 45 6.47 7.09 -1.31
C SER A 45 5.67 5.87 -1.81
N ALA A 46 6.15 4.63 -1.57
CA ALA A 46 5.39 3.42 -1.88
C ALA A 46 4.12 3.32 -1.04
N TYR A 47 4.19 3.61 0.27
CA TYR A 47 3.00 3.66 1.13
C TYR A 47 1.99 4.73 0.68
N ASN A 48 2.48 5.90 0.29
CA ASN A 48 1.63 6.98 -0.21
C ASN A 48 0.94 6.66 -1.54
N SER A 49 1.51 5.77 -2.34
CA SER A 49 0.95 5.31 -3.61
C SER A 49 0.00 4.11 -3.48
N LEU A 50 -0.25 3.61 -2.28
CA LEU A 50 -1.21 2.53 -2.08
C LEU A 50 -2.61 2.92 -2.55
N PRO A 51 -3.31 2.04 -3.29
CA PRO A 51 -4.64 2.31 -3.79
C PRO A 51 -5.67 2.55 -2.69
N ARG A 52 -6.67 3.39 -2.97
CA ARG A 52 -7.69 3.86 -2.01
C ARG A 52 -9.09 3.71 -2.60
N PHE A 53 -9.49 2.47 -2.89
CA PHE A 53 -10.77 2.16 -3.53
C PHE A 53 -11.76 1.46 -2.59
N GLN A 54 -11.59 1.57 -1.28
CA GLN A 54 -12.43 0.88 -0.29
C GLN A 54 -13.91 1.27 -0.40
N MET A 55 -14.21 2.54 -0.68
CA MET A 55 -15.59 3.00 -0.86
C MET A 55 -16.21 2.47 -2.14
N GLU A 56 -15.47 2.52 -3.24
CA GLU A 56 -15.91 1.98 -4.52
C GLU A 56 -16.21 0.48 -4.39
N PHE A 57 -15.36 -0.27 -3.71
CA PHE A 57 -15.58 -1.69 -3.45
C PHE A 57 -16.76 -1.93 -2.51
N SER A 58 -16.93 -1.12 -1.46
CA SER A 58 -18.08 -1.22 -0.56
C SER A 58 -19.41 -0.90 -1.25
N VAL A 59 -19.40 0.00 -2.23
CA VAL A 59 -20.57 0.28 -3.07
C VAL A 59 -20.87 -0.88 -4.03
N LEU A 60 -19.83 -1.49 -4.62
CA LEU A 60 -19.98 -2.63 -5.53
C LEU A 60 -20.41 -3.92 -4.82
N SER A 61 -20.05 -4.08 -3.54
CA SER A 61 -20.40 -5.25 -2.73
C SER A 61 -21.76 -5.14 -2.03
N ASP A 62 -22.52 -4.08 -2.28
CA ASP A 62 -23.80 -3.79 -1.61
C ASP A 62 -23.65 -3.52 -0.09
N ASP A 63 -22.45 -3.20 0.40
CA ASP A 63 -22.27 -2.77 1.79
C ASP A 63 -22.77 -1.34 1.99
N PHE A 64 -22.51 -0.47 1.02
CA PHE A 64 -22.93 0.93 1.04
C PHE A 64 -23.73 1.33 -0.20
N HIS A 65 -24.75 2.17 0.02
CA HIS A 65 -25.50 2.82 -1.04
C HIS A 65 -25.26 4.34 -0.99
N PRO A 66 -24.87 4.98 -2.11
CA PRO A 66 -24.68 6.43 -2.15
C PRO A 66 -26.02 7.16 -1.99
N THR A 67 -26.03 8.22 -1.18
CA THR A 67 -27.21 9.11 -1.05
C THR A 67 -27.04 10.32 -1.96
N SER A 68 -28.13 11.07 -2.16
CA SER A 68 -28.09 12.32 -2.94
C SER A 68 -27.24 13.42 -2.33
N LEU A 69 -26.73 13.23 -1.11
CA LEU A 69 -25.81 14.13 -0.42
C LEU A 69 -24.35 13.89 -0.80
N SER A 70 -24.03 12.71 -1.31
CA SER A 70 -22.67 12.37 -1.72
C SER A 70 -22.17 13.31 -2.82
N GLN A 71 -20.98 13.87 -2.64
CA GLN A 71 -20.32 14.74 -3.63
C GLN A 71 -20.10 14.02 -4.97
N LYS A 72 -19.89 12.70 -4.93
CA LYS A 72 -19.72 11.83 -6.10
C LYS A 72 -20.97 11.00 -6.41
N TYR A 73 -22.16 11.47 -6.02
CA TYR A 73 -23.38 10.67 -6.10
C TYR A 73 -23.61 10.01 -7.45
N ALA A 74 -23.54 10.77 -8.53
CA ALA A 74 -23.80 10.24 -9.88
C ALA A 74 -22.77 9.19 -10.30
N GLU A 75 -21.50 9.37 -9.94
CA GLU A 75 -20.41 8.43 -10.20
C GLU A 75 -20.61 7.15 -9.39
N MET A 76 -20.83 7.26 -8.09
CA MET A 76 -21.05 6.13 -7.19
C MET A 76 -22.35 5.37 -7.51
N LEU A 77 -23.40 6.06 -7.94
CA LEU A 77 -24.64 5.42 -8.38
C LEU A 77 -24.42 4.62 -9.68
N ASN A 78 -23.56 5.10 -10.59
CA ASN A 78 -23.19 4.35 -11.79
C ASN A 78 -22.39 3.08 -11.44
N LEU A 79 -21.50 3.13 -10.45
CA LEU A 79 -20.82 1.95 -9.92
C LEU A 79 -21.79 0.99 -9.26
N TYR A 80 -22.66 1.49 -8.38
CA TYR A 80 -23.70 0.69 -7.73
C TYR A 80 -24.58 -0.06 -8.72
N ASN A 81 -24.95 0.60 -9.82
CA ASN A 81 -25.74 0.00 -10.90
C ASN A 81 -24.91 -0.78 -11.93
N TRP A 82 -23.64 -1.03 -11.67
CA TRP A 82 -22.72 -1.78 -12.54
C TRP A 82 -22.68 -1.27 -13.98
N GLN A 83 -22.69 0.06 -14.17
CA GLN A 83 -22.59 0.67 -15.50
C GLN A 83 -21.23 0.39 -16.13
N ASP A 84 -21.22 -0.17 -17.33
CA ASP A 84 -19.99 -0.62 -18.04
C ASP A 84 -18.87 0.43 -18.05
N LYS A 85 -19.23 1.70 -18.30
CA LYS A 85 -18.24 2.77 -18.34
C LYS A 85 -17.59 2.98 -16.97
N ALA A 86 -18.37 3.05 -15.91
CA ALA A 86 -17.89 3.27 -14.54
C ALA A 86 -17.03 2.08 -14.07
N ILE A 87 -17.44 0.86 -14.36
CA ILE A 87 -16.67 -0.35 -14.04
C ILE A 87 -15.33 -0.38 -14.80
N ASN A 88 -15.32 -0.05 -16.10
CA ASN A 88 -14.09 -0.03 -16.88
C ASN A 88 -13.11 1.06 -16.42
N GLU A 89 -13.61 2.24 -16.06
CA GLU A 89 -12.80 3.32 -15.50
C GLU A 89 -12.20 2.92 -14.15
N LEU A 90 -13.01 2.40 -13.23
CA LEU A 90 -12.52 1.92 -11.93
C LEU A 90 -11.49 0.80 -12.11
N SER A 91 -11.79 -0.20 -12.95
CA SER A 91 -10.88 -1.31 -13.22
C SER A 91 -9.52 -0.84 -13.76
N SER A 92 -9.51 0.15 -14.66
CA SER A 92 -8.27 0.73 -15.19
C SER A 92 -7.49 1.49 -14.14
N ASN A 93 -8.17 2.26 -13.29
CA ASN A 93 -7.54 3.04 -12.23
C ASN A 93 -6.93 2.13 -11.16
N VAL A 94 -7.68 1.14 -10.69
CA VAL A 94 -7.22 0.14 -9.72
C VAL A 94 -5.96 -0.56 -10.23
N TRP A 95 -5.97 -1.06 -11.47
CA TRP A 95 -4.80 -1.68 -12.10
C TRP A 95 -3.59 -0.75 -12.09
N THR A 96 -3.78 0.49 -12.52
CA THR A 96 -2.69 1.47 -12.64
C THR A 96 -2.10 1.81 -11.27
N GLU A 97 -2.92 2.07 -10.26
CA GLU A 97 -2.44 2.48 -8.93
C GLU A 97 -1.68 1.36 -8.22
N TYR A 98 -2.14 0.10 -8.29
CA TYR A 98 -1.36 -1.01 -7.75
C TYR A 98 0.01 -1.14 -8.43
N TYR A 99 0.07 -1.01 -9.76
CA TYR A 99 1.36 -1.06 -10.47
C TYR A 99 2.24 0.17 -10.23
N MET A 100 1.69 1.32 -9.86
CA MET A 100 2.49 2.47 -9.40
C MET A 100 3.24 2.12 -8.10
N THR A 101 2.56 1.52 -7.13
CA THR A 101 3.22 1.05 -5.89
C THR A 101 4.29 -0.01 -6.19
N VAL A 102 3.98 -0.99 -7.03
CA VAL A 102 4.96 -2.00 -7.48
C VAL A 102 6.16 -1.37 -8.17
N ALA A 103 5.96 -0.33 -8.98
CA ALA A 103 7.06 0.38 -9.64
C ALA A 103 7.99 1.08 -8.64
N VAL A 104 7.44 1.73 -7.62
CA VAL A 104 8.26 2.35 -6.55
C VAL A 104 9.07 1.29 -5.81
N VAL A 105 8.47 0.14 -5.46
CA VAL A 105 9.16 -0.96 -4.81
C VAL A 105 10.26 -1.54 -5.72
N ASN A 106 9.99 -1.71 -7.01
CA ASN A 106 10.98 -2.18 -7.99
C ASN A 106 12.11 -1.17 -8.21
N ALA A 107 11.87 0.12 -7.96
CA ALA A 107 12.92 1.14 -7.91
C ALA A 107 13.79 1.02 -6.67
N LEU A 108 13.21 0.68 -5.53
CA LEU A 108 13.86 0.63 -4.23
C LEU A 108 14.75 -0.60 -4.06
N LEU A 109 14.19 -1.80 -4.29
CA LEU A 109 14.84 -3.08 -3.94
C LEU A 109 16.26 -3.25 -4.50
N PRO A 110 16.53 -3.00 -5.80
CA PRO A 110 17.90 -3.14 -6.34
C PRO A 110 18.90 -2.16 -5.72
N ARG A 111 18.42 -1.01 -5.24
CA ARG A 111 19.26 0.03 -4.66
C ARG A 111 19.65 -0.27 -3.24
N LEU A 112 18.78 -0.95 -2.48
CA LEU A 112 19.14 -1.45 -1.15
C LEU A 112 20.32 -2.43 -1.18
N GLU A 113 20.51 -3.16 -2.29
CA GLU A 113 21.64 -4.07 -2.47
C GLU A 113 22.98 -3.33 -2.67
N LEU A 114 22.93 -2.08 -3.11
CA LEU A 114 24.12 -1.23 -3.34
C LEU A 114 24.54 -0.45 -2.08
N LEU A 115 23.68 -0.37 -1.07
CA LEU A 115 24.00 0.30 0.17
C LEU A 115 25.00 -0.52 0.98
N SER A 116 26.02 0.17 1.51
CA SER A 116 27.01 -0.41 2.42
C SER A 116 26.77 0.13 3.82
N PRO A 117 26.24 -0.68 4.76
CA PRO A 117 25.95 -0.20 6.11
C PRO A 117 27.23 0.18 6.85
N LYS A 118 27.18 1.28 7.59
CA LYS A 118 28.31 1.80 8.38
C LYS A 118 28.44 1.10 9.75
N ASN A 119 27.36 0.48 10.21
CA ASN A 119 27.26 -0.24 11.47
C ASN A 119 26.12 -1.26 11.42
N ASP A 120 25.98 -2.07 12.47
CA ASP A 120 24.96 -3.12 12.57
C ASP A 120 23.52 -2.56 12.57
N ASP A 121 23.29 -1.40 13.19
CA ASP A 121 21.97 -0.76 13.25
C ASP A 121 21.52 -0.32 11.85
N GLU A 122 22.42 0.26 11.06
CA GLU A 122 22.14 0.65 9.67
C GLU A 122 21.89 -0.58 8.79
N GLY A 123 22.63 -1.67 9.03
CA GLY A 123 22.39 -2.95 8.37
C GLY A 123 21.03 -3.52 8.68
N LEU A 124 20.62 -3.49 9.95
CA LEU A 124 19.28 -3.93 10.36
C LEU A 124 18.18 -3.05 9.75
N GLU A 125 18.40 -1.74 9.66
CA GLU A 125 17.41 -0.84 9.04
C GLU A 125 17.24 -1.12 7.54
N ILE A 126 18.31 -1.43 6.81
CA ILE A 126 18.25 -1.84 5.40
C ILE A 126 17.38 -3.11 5.26
N GLU A 127 17.56 -4.10 6.14
CA GLU A 127 16.76 -5.32 6.12
C GLU A 127 15.29 -5.06 6.46
N ARG A 128 14.99 -4.14 7.39
CA ARG A 128 13.62 -3.72 7.70
C ARG A 128 12.95 -3.07 6.49
N ILE A 129 13.62 -2.12 5.84
CA ILE A 129 13.13 -1.48 4.61
C ILE A 129 12.86 -2.53 3.51
N ARG A 130 13.77 -3.50 3.37
CA ARG A 130 13.63 -4.59 2.40
C ARG A 130 12.43 -5.49 2.69
N SER A 131 12.24 -5.86 3.95
CA SER A 131 11.08 -6.66 4.41
C SER A 131 9.76 -5.96 4.09
N GLU A 132 9.63 -4.69 4.47
CA GLU A 132 8.44 -3.88 4.19
C GLU A 132 8.18 -3.75 2.68
N ALA A 133 9.21 -3.52 1.88
CA ALA A 133 9.11 -3.42 0.43
C ALA A 133 8.61 -4.72 -0.23
N TYR A 134 9.12 -5.88 0.20
CA TYR A 134 8.63 -7.18 -0.28
C TYR A 134 7.18 -7.42 0.13
N ALA A 135 6.81 -7.07 1.37
CA ALA A 135 5.44 -7.21 1.85
C ALA A 135 4.44 -6.34 1.08
N LEU A 136 4.79 -5.07 0.80
CA LEU A 136 3.97 -4.19 -0.04
C LEU A 136 3.78 -4.73 -1.44
N LYS A 137 4.85 -5.24 -2.07
CA LYS A 137 4.77 -5.84 -3.40
C LYS A 137 3.89 -7.09 -3.40
N ALA A 138 4.05 -7.96 -2.38
CA ALA A 138 3.21 -9.15 -2.22
C ALA A 138 1.74 -8.78 -2.07
N MET A 139 1.42 -7.79 -1.23
CA MET A 139 0.05 -7.29 -1.03
C MET A 139 -0.55 -6.78 -2.34
N CYS A 140 0.19 -5.92 -3.07
CA CYS A 140 -0.29 -5.39 -4.35
C CYS A 140 -0.56 -6.50 -5.38
N TYR A 141 0.32 -7.48 -5.49
CA TYR A 141 0.11 -8.60 -6.40
C TYR A 141 -1.04 -9.50 -5.95
N PHE A 142 -1.19 -9.72 -4.66
CA PHE A 142 -2.28 -10.52 -4.12
C PHE A 142 -3.64 -9.88 -4.41
N ASP A 143 -3.78 -8.57 -4.19
CA ASP A 143 -4.99 -7.83 -4.53
C ASP A 143 -5.28 -7.85 -6.04
N LEU A 144 -4.26 -7.62 -6.86
CA LEU A 144 -4.39 -7.70 -8.31
C LEU A 144 -4.83 -9.09 -8.78
N VAL A 145 -4.29 -10.17 -8.22
CA VAL A 145 -4.69 -11.54 -8.59
C VAL A 145 -6.14 -11.82 -8.18
N ARG A 146 -6.56 -11.37 -6.99
CA ARG A 146 -7.95 -11.52 -6.55
C ARG A 146 -8.94 -10.78 -7.45
N LEU A 147 -8.55 -9.61 -7.97
CA LEU A 147 -9.40 -8.76 -8.80
C LEU A 147 -9.40 -9.13 -10.29
N TYR A 148 -8.26 -9.54 -10.83
CA TYR A 148 -8.07 -9.70 -12.28
C TYR A 148 -7.69 -11.12 -12.74
N GLY A 149 -7.42 -12.04 -11.82
CA GLY A 149 -6.86 -13.35 -12.14
C GLY A 149 -5.40 -13.23 -12.63
N PRO A 150 -5.06 -13.65 -13.86
CA PRO A 150 -3.71 -13.52 -14.41
C PRO A 150 -3.24 -12.07 -14.46
N ILE A 151 -2.05 -11.79 -13.92
CA ILE A 151 -1.44 -10.45 -13.87
C ILE A 151 -0.04 -10.44 -14.49
N VAL A 152 0.54 -9.25 -14.66
CA VAL A 152 1.91 -9.09 -15.14
C VAL A 152 2.86 -9.05 -13.95
N LEU A 153 3.77 -10.00 -13.85
CA LEU A 153 4.84 -9.97 -12.85
C LEU A 153 5.98 -9.10 -13.36
N LYS A 154 6.29 -8.01 -12.66
CA LYS A 154 7.38 -7.07 -12.97
C LYS A 154 8.39 -7.04 -11.83
N ASP A 155 9.65 -7.17 -12.18
CA ASP A 155 10.80 -7.07 -11.26
C ASP A 155 11.69 -5.84 -11.53
N ARG A 156 11.42 -5.11 -12.63
CA ARG A 156 12.23 -3.98 -13.10
C ARG A 156 11.36 -2.80 -13.52
N LEU A 157 12.00 -1.62 -13.61
CA LEU A 157 11.36 -0.39 -14.05
C LEU A 157 11.30 -0.22 -15.57
N GLU A 158 12.09 -0.97 -16.33
CA GLU A 158 12.17 -0.79 -17.77
C GLU A 158 10.79 -0.93 -18.41
N PHE A 159 10.56 -0.10 -19.45
CA PHE A 159 9.35 -0.17 -20.25
C PHE A 159 9.43 -1.40 -21.17
N GLU A 160 8.83 -2.47 -20.72
CA GLU A 160 8.75 -3.73 -21.46
C GLU A 160 7.30 -4.20 -21.50
N VAL A 161 6.86 -4.65 -22.68
CA VAL A 161 5.55 -5.28 -22.83
C VAL A 161 5.68 -6.75 -22.45
N LEU A 162 5.21 -7.08 -21.26
CA LEU A 162 5.22 -8.44 -20.73
C LEU A 162 3.83 -9.08 -20.84
N PRO A 163 3.74 -10.37 -21.14
CA PRO A 163 2.48 -11.10 -21.05
C PRO A 163 2.02 -11.21 -19.59
N ARG A 164 0.74 -11.49 -19.39
CA ARG A 164 0.23 -11.90 -18.07
C ARG A 164 0.76 -13.29 -17.74
N SER A 165 1.19 -13.46 -16.50
CA SER A 165 1.55 -14.76 -15.93
C SER A 165 0.30 -15.51 -15.51
N SER A 166 0.37 -16.85 -15.44
CA SER A 166 -0.73 -17.66 -14.91
C SER A 166 -1.03 -17.31 -13.44
N VAL A 167 -2.24 -17.60 -12.98
CA VAL A 167 -2.60 -17.41 -11.55
C VAL A 167 -1.67 -18.22 -10.66
N GLU A 168 -1.30 -19.43 -11.08
CA GLU A 168 -0.37 -20.31 -10.35
C GLU A 168 1.01 -19.66 -10.19
N ASP A 169 1.59 -19.13 -11.28
CA ASP A 169 2.88 -18.42 -11.23
C ASP A 169 2.78 -17.15 -10.37
N CYS A 170 1.65 -16.43 -10.43
CA CYS A 170 1.44 -15.25 -9.62
C CYS A 170 1.38 -15.59 -8.12
N LEU A 171 0.66 -16.66 -7.74
CA LEU A 171 0.61 -17.11 -6.36
C LEU A 171 1.98 -17.62 -5.87
N ALA A 172 2.76 -18.28 -6.73
CA ALA A 172 4.11 -18.69 -6.40
C ALA A 172 5.05 -17.49 -6.16
N GLU A 173 4.94 -16.43 -6.95
CA GLU A 173 5.71 -15.20 -6.74
C GLU A 173 5.29 -14.47 -5.45
N ILE A 174 3.99 -14.39 -5.15
CA ILE A 174 3.48 -13.81 -3.91
C ILE A 174 4.02 -14.56 -2.70
N ASP A 175 3.99 -15.90 -2.73
CA ASP A 175 4.55 -16.77 -1.69
C ASP A 175 6.04 -16.46 -1.45
N ALA A 176 6.83 -16.43 -2.53
CA ALA A 176 8.25 -16.10 -2.47
C ALA A 176 8.55 -14.69 -1.93
N LEU A 177 7.70 -13.72 -2.25
CA LEU A 177 7.82 -12.35 -1.71
C LEU A 177 7.51 -12.31 -0.22
N LEU A 178 6.47 -13.00 0.23
CA LEU A 178 6.13 -13.12 1.65
C LEU A 178 7.24 -13.85 2.43
N ASP A 179 7.81 -14.92 1.88
CA ASP A 179 8.96 -15.61 2.49
C ASP A 179 10.17 -14.68 2.66
N LYS A 180 10.42 -13.78 1.71
CA LYS A 180 11.48 -12.77 1.82
C LYS A 180 11.16 -11.73 2.89
N ALA A 181 9.91 -11.30 2.97
CA ALA A 181 9.45 -10.32 3.95
C ALA A 181 9.54 -10.87 5.40
N GLU A 182 9.22 -12.14 5.61
CA GLU A 182 9.21 -12.80 6.92
C GLU A 182 10.60 -13.09 7.50
N LYS A 183 11.69 -12.98 6.71
CA LYS A 183 13.06 -13.24 7.18
C LYS A 183 13.54 -12.28 8.25
N VAL A 184 13.00 -11.08 8.30
CA VAL A 184 13.32 -10.09 9.33
C VAL A 184 12.37 -10.28 10.50
N GLY A 185 12.87 -10.81 11.61
CA GLY A 185 12.06 -11.29 12.73
C GLY A 185 11.28 -10.20 13.50
N ASP A 186 11.79 -8.97 13.53
CA ASP A 186 11.12 -7.82 14.17
C ASP A 186 11.48 -6.56 13.40
N ASN A 187 10.57 -6.11 12.54
CA ASN A 187 10.85 -4.99 11.65
C ASN A 187 10.29 -3.65 12.15
N ASN A 188 9.05 -3.61 12.61
CA ASN A 188 8.40 -2.38 13.04
C ASN A 188 7.18 -2.72 13.92
N THR A 189 6.87 -1.89 14.89
CA THR A 189 5.67 -2.01 15.73
C THR A 189 4.62 -0.96 15.41
N ASP A 190 4.93 -0.01 14.51
CA ASP A 190 4.00 1.03 14.12
C ASP A 190 2.98 0.48 13.11
N VAL A 191 1.71 0.67 13.41
CA VAL A 191 0.58 0.20 12.60
C VAL A 191 0.47 0.86 11.21
N PHE A 192 1.18 1.96 11.00
CA PHE A 192 1.21 2.64 9.70
C PHE A 192 2.12 1.95 8.67
N TYR A 193 2.94 1.00 9.12
CA TYR A 193 3.90 0.28 8.29
C TYR A 193 3.64 -1.23 8.30
N MET A 194 4.22 -1.93 7.32
CA MET A 194 4.18 -3.40 7.26
C MET A 194 5.07 -4.01 8.36
N SER A 195 4.50 -4.06 9.56
CA SER A 195 5.12 -4.74 10.72
C SER A 195 5.16 -6.25 10.50
N THR A 196 5.95 -6.95 11.32
CA THR A 196 5.95 -8.43 11.35
C THR A 196 4.54 -8.99 11.57
N THR A 197 3.74 -8.34 12.42
CA THR A 197 2.34 -8.71 12.66
C THR A 197 1.49 -8.51 11.40
N ALA A 198 1.67 -7.39 10.67
CA ALA A 198 0.95 -7.11 9.43
C ALA A 198 1.33 -8.11 8.31
N ILE A 199 2.62 -8.46 8.19
CA ILE A 199 3.11 -9.46 7.23
C ILE A 199 2.49 -10.82 7.51
N LYS A 200 2.45 -11.26 8.78
CA LYS A 200 1.79 -12.52 9.16
C LYS A 200 0.29 -12.49 8.91
N ALA A 201 -0.40 -11.37 9.16
CA ALA A 201 -1.82 -11.24 8.85
C ALA A 201 -2.07 -11.36 7.33
N LEU A 202 -1.25 -10.71 6.50
CA LEU A 202 -1.30 -10.87 5.05
C LEU A 202 -1.01 -12.32 4.62
N ARG A 203 -0.07 -13.00 5.26
CA ARG A 203 0.20 -14.43 5.03
C ARG A 203 -1.04 -15.28 5.33
N VAL A 204 -1.74 -15.06 6.43
CA VAL A 204 -2.96 -15.79 6.75
C VAL A 204 -4.01 -15.63 5.65
N GLU A 205 -4.27 -14.41 5.20
CA GLU A 205 -5.22 -14.16 4.10
C GLU A 205 -4.80 -14.86 2.80
N PHE A 206 -3.50 -14.82 2.48
CA PHE A 206 -2.95 -15.48 1.31
C PHE A 206 -3.12 -16.99 1.37
N GLU A 207 -2.80 -17.64 2.51
CA GLU A 207 -2.93 -19.08 2.69
C GLU A 207 -4.40 -19.55 2.65
N LEU A 208 -5.31 -18.76 3.23
CA LEU A 208 -6.75 -19.00 3.12
C LEU A 208 -7.22 -18.95 1.65
N HIS A 209 -6.74 -17.96 0.90
CA HIS A 209 -7.11 -17.81 -0.51
C HIS A 209 -6.63 -18.98 -1.38
N ARG A 210 -5.42 -19.47 -1.16
CA ARG A 210 -4.90 -20.60 -1.93
C ARG A 210 -5.38 -21.97 -1.42
N GLY A 211 -6.14 -21.99 -0.31
CA GLY A 211 -6.72 -23.21 0.26
C GLY A 211 -5.76 -24.02 1.16
N ASP A 212 -4.60 -23.45 1.55
CA ASP A 212 -3.71 -24.07 2.53
C ASP A 212 -4.15 -23.71 3.95
N TYR A 213 -5.26 -24.30 4.37
CA TYR A 213 -5.84 -24.06 5.68
C TYR A 213 -4.94 -24.48 6.84
N GLY A 214 -4.07 -25.48 6.64
CA GLY A 214 -3.12 -25.92 7.64
C GLY A 214 -2.10 -24.83 7.97
N ARG A 215 -1.51 -24.25 6.95
CA ARG A 215 -0.56 -23.15 7.08
C ARG A 215 -1.24 -21.88 7.61
N ALA A 216 -2.44 -21.58 7.14
CA ALA A 216 -3.21 -20.45 7.62
C ALA A 216 -3.45 -20.52 9.13
N VAL A 217 -3.84 -21.68 9.65
CA VAL A 217 -4.03 -21.90 11.09
C VAL A 217 -2.73 -21.74 11.87
N GLU A 218 -1.63 -22.36 11.41
CA GLU A 218 -0.31 -22.25 12.05
C GLU A 218 0.13 -20.77 12.21
N VAL A 219 0.02 -19.99 11.16
CA VAL A 219 0.40 -18.57 11.19
C VAL A 219 -0.55 -17.75 12.06
N ALA A 220 -1.88 -18.00 11.95
CA ALA A 220 -2.89 -17.32 12.76
C ALA A 220 -2.69 -17.60 14.26
N GLU A 221 -2.41 -18.83 14.67
CA GLU A 221 -2.12 -19.16 16.08
C GLU A 221 -0.92 -18.37 16.60
N SER A 222 0.12 -18.18 15.78
CA SER A 222 1.28 -17.35 16.15
C SER A 222 0.94 -15.85 16.33
N LEU A 223 -0.08 -15.34 15.64
CA LEU A 223 -0.59 -13.98 15.81
C LEU A 223 -1.45 -13.84 17.08
N LEU A 224 -2.20 -14.89 17.39
CA LEU A 224 -3.09 -14.92 18.56
C LEU A 224 -2.36 -15.15 19.88
N GLU A 225 -1.09 -15.52 19.85
CA GLU A 225 -0.29 -15.71 21.06
C GLU A 225 -0.26 -14.42 21.90
N GLY A 226 -0.83 -14.48 23.10
CA GLY A 226 -0.98 -13.33 23.99
C GLY A 226 -2.08 -12.33 23.61
N ALA A 227 -2.91 -12.62 22.57
CA ALA A 227 -3.99 -11.74 22.12
C ALA A 227 -5.06 -11.52 23.20
N GLU A 228 -5.37 -12.52 24.01
CA GLU A 228 -6.37 -12.43 25.10
C GLU A 228 -6.10 -11.28 26.08
N SER A 229 -4.84 -10.90 26.27
CA SER A 229 -4.45 -9.79 27.13
C SER A 229 -4.44 -8.43 26.41
N ARG A 230 -4.37 -8.41 25.10
CA ARG A 230 -4.28 -7.21 24.27
C ARG A 230 -5.63 -6.82 23.67
N TRP A 231 -6.38 -7.81 23.16
CA TRP A 231 -7.66 -7.61 22.49
C TRP A 231 -8.79 -7.77 23.49
N THR A 232 -9.24 -6.67 23.99
CA THR A 232 -10.27 -6.56 25.02
C THR A 232 -11.45 -5.76 24.48
N ARG A 233 -12.56 -5.72 25.24
CA ARG A 233 -13.67 -4.81 24.90
C ARG A 233 -13.20 -3.35 24.81
N ALA A 234 -12.30 -2.93 25.70
CA ALA A 234 -11.79 -1.56 25.70
C ALA A 234 -10.93 -1.26 24.48
N SER A 235 -10.08 -2.21 24.03
CA SER A 235 -9.30 -2.04 22.80
C SER A 235 -10.19 -1.96 21.56
N PHE A 236 -11.26 -2.75 21.51
CA PHE A 236 -12.26 -2.69 20.43
C PHE A 236 -13.02 -1.34 20.43
N GLU A 237 -13.48 -0.87 21.59
CA GLU A 237 -14.14 0.43 21.72
C GLU A 237 -13.20 1.59 21.31
N ASN A 238 -11.92 1.51 21.67
CA ASN A 238 -10.89 2.47 21.25
C ASN A 238 -10.70 2.50 19.73
N LEU A 239 -10.67 1.34 19.08
CA LEU A 239 -10.57 1.24 17.63
C LEU A 239 -11.64 2.06 16.90
N TRP A 240 -12.90 1.93 17.34
CA TRP A 240 -14.04 2.64 16.74
C TRP A 240 -14.18 4.10 17.20
N SER A 241 -13.56 4.46 18.30
CA SER A 241 -13.51 5.84 18.81
C SER A 241 -12.36 6.66 18.21
N GLY A 242 -11.55 6.06 17.32
CA GLY A 242 -10.37 6.72 16.74
C GLY A 242 -9.17 6.85 17.70
N ASN A 243 -9.23 6.20 18.87
CA ASN A 243 -8.13 6.15 19.83
C ASN A 243 -7.11 5.08 19.45
N GLU A 244 -5.94 5.10 20.06
CA GLU A 244 -4.97 4.01 19.93
C GLU A 244 -5.56 2.69 20.38
N SER A 245 -5.35 1.64 19.60
CA SER A 245 -5.84 0.29 19.89
C SER A 245 -4.85 -0.75 19.37
N ASP A 246 -4.56 -1.74 20.22
CA ASP A 246 -3.72 -2.90 19.89
C ASP A 246 -4.39 -3.84 18.86
N GLU A 247 -5.67 -3.62 18.55
CA GLU A 247 -6.38 -4.37 17.50
C GLU A 247 -6.04 -3.88 16.08
N ARG A 248 -5.43 -2.71 15.95
CA ARG A 248 -4.91 -2.25 14.66
C ARG A 248 -3.66 -3.02 14.31
N ILE A 249 -3.70 -3.75 13.19
CA ILE A 249 -2.54 -4.49 12.68
C ILE A 249 -1.83 -3.68 11.60
N PHE A 250 -2.58 -3.15 10.64
CA PHE A 250 -2.06 -2.33 9.56
C PHE A 250 -3.11 -1.28 9.16
N ALA A 251 -2.74 -0.03 9.32
CA ALA A 251 -3.61 1.11 9.02
C ALA A 251 -2.75 2.22 8.40
N PRO A 252 -2.31 2.08 7.14
CA PRO A 252 -1.50 3.07 6.47
C PRO A 252 -2.24 4.41 6.51
N TYR A 253 -1.50 5.47 6.84
CA TYR A 253 -2.08 6.79 7.01
C TYR A 253 -2.75 7.24 5.71
N ILE A 254 -4.07 7.34 5.76
CA ILE A 254 -4.88 7.87 4.67
C ILE A 254 -5.41 9.22 5.14
N PHE A 255 -4.85 10.30 4.62
CA PHE A 255 -5.38 11.63 4.85
C PHE A 255 -6.57 11.85 3.92
N ASP A 256 -7.74 11.34 4.32
CA ASP A 256 -8.97 11.52 3.58
C ASP A 256 -10.11 11.91 4.52
N SER A 257 -10.72 13.05 4.27
CA SER A 257 -11.90 13.51 5.01
C SER A 257 -13.19 12.76 4.59
N PHE A 258 -13.11 11.93 3.58
CA PHE A 258 -14.24 11.25 2.97
C PHE A 258 -15.00 10.34 3.92
N TYR A 259 -14.31 9.70 4.86
CA TYR A 259 -14.93 8.79 5.82
C TYR A 259 -15.62 9.48 7.00
N THR A 260 -15.44 10.78 7.19
CA THR A 260 -16.07 11.52 8.29
C THR A 260 -17.56 11.74 8.06
N ASP A 261 -18.02 11.61 6.82
CA ASP A 261 -19.41 11.90 6.42
C ASP A 261 -20.27 10.62 6.33
N LEU A 262 -19.70 9.46 6.68
CA LEU A 262 -20.47 8.21 6.75
C LEU A 262 -21.51 8.27 7.87
N CYS A 263 -22.73 7.94 7.51
CA CYS A 263 -23.87 7.94 8.42
C CYS A 263 -24.80 6.76 8.09
N TYR A 264 -25.39 6.16 9.11
CA TYR A 264 -26.38 5.10 8.96
C TYR A 264 -27.76 5.62 8.48
N ASP A 265 -27.93 6.94 8.50
CA ASP A 265 -29.17 7.59 8.08
C ASP A 265 -29.05 8.07 6.63
N LYS A 266 -29.82 7.44 5.73
CA LYS A 266 -29.83 7.77 4.29
C LYS A 266 -30.25 9.20 3.96
N GLU A 267 -30.83 9.93 4.92
CA GLU A 267 -31.28 11.30 4.72
C GLU A 267 -30.22 12.32 5.21
N LYS A 268 -29.23 11.88 5.97
CA LYS A 268 -28.25 12.76 6.63
C LYS A 268 -26.81 12.50 6.26
N GLY A 269 -26.50 11.33 5.75
CA GLY A 269 -25.12 10.92 5.41
C GLY A 269 -24.93 10.72 3.91
N ASP A 270 -23.69 10.75 3.47
CA ASP A 270 -23.31 10.53 2.08
C ASP A 270 -23.59 9.09 1.62
N TYR A 271 -23.52 8.15 2.56
CA TYR A 271 -23.76 6.73 2.34
C TYR A 271 -24.60 6.13 3.45
N PHE A 272 -25.30 5.06 3.16
CA PHE A 272 -25.97 4.26 4.17
C PHE A 272 -25.71 2.76 3.95
N VAL A 273 -25.72 2.01 5.03
CA VAL A 273 -25.52 0.57 5.03
C VAL A 273 -26.78 -0.11 4.49
N LEU A 274 -26.63 -0.98 3.49
CA LEU A 274 -27.75 -1.68 2.88
C LEU A 274 -28.22 -2.87 3.69
N ASN A 275 -27.32 -3.54 4.38
CA ASN A 275 -27.64 -4.77 5.09
C ASN A 275 -27.71 -4.54 6.60
N ASN A 276 -28.91 -4.26 7.10
CA ASN A 276 -29.19 -4.01 8.52
C ASN A 276 -29.47 -5.30 9.31
N GLU A 277 -29.36 -6.49 8.69
CA GLU A 277 -29.78 -7.74 9.34
C GLU A 277 -28.62 -8.51 10.01
N VAL A 278 -27.50 -7.88 10.27
CA VAL A 278 -26.42 -8.52 11.03
C VAL A 278 -26.90 -8.71 12.47
N ARG A 279 -27.22 -9.95 12.82
CA ARG A 279 -27.63 -10.32 14.18
C ARG A 279 -26.42 -10.77 14.96
N TYR A 280 -26.05 -9.97 15.93
CA TYR A 280 -25.06 -10.34 16.94
C TYR A 280 -25.74 -11.05 18.10
N ASN A 281 -25.08 -12.02 18.76
CA ASN A 281 -25.58 -12.60 19.99
C ASN A 281 -25.47 -11.56 21.15
N ASP A 282 -26.10 -11.86 22.30
CA ASP A 282 -26.18 -10.90 23.40
C ASP A 282 -24.82 -10.63 24.08
N GLU A 283 -23.85 -11.49 23.87
CA GLU A 283 -22.49 -11.41 24.43
C GLU A 283 -21.50 -10.71 23.45
N ASP A 284 -21.94 -10.43 22.21
CA ASP A 284 -21.10 -9.82 21.21
C ASP A 284 -20.85 -8.34 21.51
N VAL A 285 -19.59 -7.95 21.57
CA VAL A 285 -19.17 -6.56 21.89
C VAL A 285 -19.56 -5.54 20.83
N ARG A 286 -19.92 -6.00 19.63
CA ARG A 286 -20.34 -5.14 18.49
C ARG A 286 -21.82 -4.78 18.54
N LYS A 287 -22.59 -5.27 19.49
CA LYS A 287 -24.01 -4.97 19.72
C LYS A 287 -24.19 -3.65 20.50
#